data_eeefc2326e8657003560412df62c2c56
#
_entry.id   eeefc2326e8657003560412df62c2c56
#
_cell.length_a   1.000
_cell.length_b   1.000
_cell.length_c   1.000
_cell.angle_alpha   90.00
_cell.angle_beta   90.00
_cell.angle_gamma   90.00
#
_symmetry.space_group_name_H-M   'P 1'
#
loop_
_entity.id
_entity.type
_entity.pdbx_description
1 polymer ?
#
loop_
_entity_poly.entity_id
_entity_poly.type
_entity_poly.pdbx_seq_one_letter_code
_entity_poly.pdbx_strand_id
1 'polypeptide(L)'
;MVCGDVNGDGAPDQAVLGYRDHLLLLAIRQGGQLQPQIIQFAIGGGVQQGVCSLPVTLRTNELVCDTEEGQLSGCKIGRGTVALSIEDGDCDPINLYWSHEAGGMVWWRN
;
A
#
# COMPACT_ATOMS: atom_id res chain seq x y z
N MET A 1 -11.38 -4.60 -3.83
CA MET A 1 -10.34 -4.28 -4.84
C MET A 1 -10.39 -2.81 -5.18
N VAL A 2 -9.25 -2.17 -5.30
CA VAL A 2 -9.14 -0.80 -5.75
C VAL A 2 -8.27 -0.72 -6.99
N CYS A 3 -8.47 0.32 -7.80
CA CYS A 3 -7.72 0.56 -9.03
C CYS A 3 -7.18 1.99 -9.03
N GLY A 4 -5.99 2.16 -9.56
CA GLY A 4 -5.36 3.47 -9.70
C GLY A 4 -3.93 3.33 -10.18
N ASP A 5 -3.38 4.41 -10.69
CA ASP A 5 -2.00 4.43 -11.17
C ASP A 5 -1.07 4.68 -9.98
N VAL A 6 -0.43 3.62 -9.47
CA VAL A 6 0.48 3.75 -8.31
C VAL A 6 1.91 4.07 -8.71
N ASN A 7 2.33 3.69 -9.91
CA ASN A 7 3.73 3.84 -10.34
C ASN A 7 3.97 5.00 -11.32
N GLY A 8 2.92 5.73 -11.68
CA GLY A 8 3.08 6.92 -12.52
C GLY A 8 3.26 6.63 -14.01
N ASP A 9 2.99 5.41 -14.47
CA ASP A 9 3.17 5.05 -15.88
C ASP A 9 1.95 5.39 -16.77
N GLY A 10 0.88 5.92 -16.17
CA GLY A 10 -0.33 6.28 -16.88
C GLY A 10 -1.33 5.16 -17.07
N ALA A 11 -0.99 3.93 -16.68
CA ALA A 11 -1.88 2.79 -16.76
C ALA A 11 -2.42 2.44 -15.37
N PRO A 12 -3.70 2.03 -15.26
CA PRO A 12 -4.24 1.68 -13.95
C PRO A 12 -3.66 0.36 -13.45
N ASP A 13 -3.38 0.32 -12.15
CA ASP A 13 -2.92 -0.84 -11.43
C ASP A 13 -4.05 -1.33 -10.54
N GLN A 14 -3.99 -2.58 -10.12
CA GLN A 14 -5.02 -3.18 -9.27
C GLN A 14 -4.42 -3.62 -7.95
N ALA A 15 -5.16 -3.41 -6.86
CA ALA A 15 -4.77 -3.87 -5.55
C ALA A 15 -5.95 -4.58 -4.89
N VAL A 16 -5.68 -5.70 -4.25
CA VAL A 16 -6.70 -6.50 -3.59
C VAL A 16 -6.15 -7.07 -2.28
N LEU A 17 -7.01 -7.10 -1.26
CA LEU A 17 -6.71 -7.74 0.01
C LEU A 17 -7.24 -9.16 0.03
N GLY A 18 -6.49 -10.04 0.66
CA GLY A 18 -6.91 -11.41 0.91
C GLY A 18 -6.37 -11.88 2.26
N TYR A 19 -6.83 -13.05 2.66
CA TYR A 19 -6.43 -13.64 3.95
C TYR A 19 -5.93 -15.04 3.71
N ARG A 20 -4.86 -15.39 4.39
CA ARG A 20 -4.34 -16.75 4.37
C ARG A 20 -3.81 -17.07 5.76
N ASP A 21 -4.42 -18.07 6.42
CA ASP A 21 -4.11 -18.43 7.80
C ASP A 21 -4.27 -17.20 8.72
N HIS A 22 -3.19 -16.73 9.34
CA HIS A 22 -3.21 -15.56 10.22
C HIS A 22 -2.55 -14.35 9.57
N LEU A 23 -2.53 -14.31 8.24
CA LEU A 23 -1.88 -13.24 7.48
C LEU A 23 -2.89 -12.47 6.63
N LEU A 24 -2.69 -11.16 6.58
CA LEU A 24 -3.35 -10.30 5.62
C LEU A 24 -2.40 -10.16 4.42
N LEU A 25 -2.91 -10.44 3.24
CA LEU A 25 -2.13 -10.36 2.01
C LEU A 25 -2.63 -9.20 1.16
N LEU A 26 -1.71 -8.36 0.73
CA LEU A 26 -2.00 -7.32 -0.25
C LEU A 26 -1.33 -7.70 -1.56
N ALA A 27 -2.12 -7.89 -2.60
CA ALA A 27 -1.61 -8.18 -3.94
C ALA A 27 -1.77 -6.93 -4.80
N ILE A 28 -0.66 -6.45 -5.38
CA ILE A 28 -0.67 -5.31 -6.28
C ILE A 28 -0.21 -5.79 -7.65
N ARG A 29 -1.09 -5.68 -8.64
CA ARG A 29 -0.81 -6.05 -10.01
C ARG A 29 -0.70 -4.79 -10.86
N GLN A 30 0.47 -4.58 -11.44
CA GLN A 30 0.70 -3.45 -12.33
C GLN A 30 0.11 -3.71 -13.70
N GLY A 31 -0.38 -2.65 -14.34
CA GLY A 31 -0.90 -2.76 -15.69
C GLY A 31 0.12 -3.38 -16.64
N GLY A 32 -0.30 -4.43 -17.34
CA GLY A 32 0.56 -5.14 -18.29
C GLY A 32 1.44 -6.22 -17.70
N GLN A 33 1.48 -6.38 -16.38
CA GLN A 33 2.26 -7.45 -15.75
C GLN A 33 1.38 -8.64 -15.38
N LEU A 34 1.96 -9.84 -15.51
CA LEU A 34 1.23 -11.09 -15.26
C LEU A 34 1.25 -11.47 -13.79
N GLN A 35 2.29 -11.09 -13.04
CA GLN A 35 2.45 -11.49 -11.66
C GLN A 35 2.33 -10.30 -10.72
N PRO A 36 1.55 -10.44 -9.63
CA PRO A 36 1.43 -9.39 -8.64
C PRO A 36 2.62 -9.35 -7.70
N GLN A 37 2.86 -8.19 -7.11
CA GLN A 37 3.66 -8.07 -5.91
C GLN A 37 2.78 -8.44 -4.72
N ILE A 38 3.28 -9.29 -3.82
CA ILE A 38 2.55 -9.70 -2.61
C ILE A 38 3.26 -9.16 -1.38
N ILE A 39 2.51 -8.46 -0.55
CA ILE A 39 3.00 -7.96 0.75
C ILE A 39 2.15 -8.60 1.84
N GLN A 40 2.81 -9.13 2.88
CA GLN A 40 2.16 -9.83 3.97
C GLN A 40 2.22 -9.00 5.25
N PHE A 41 1.12 -9.01 6.00
CA PHE A 41 1.03 -8.35 7.30
C PHE A 41 0.47 -9.34 8.31
N ALA A 42 1.03 -9.34 9.53
CA ALA A 42 0.45 -10.12 10.63
C ALA A 42 -0.90 -9.53 11.05
N ILE A 43 -1.75 -10.35 11.61
CA ILE A 43 -3.07 -9.91 12.11
C ILE A 43 -3.04 -9.99 13.64
N GLY A 44 -3.31 -8.85 14.29
CA GLY A 44 -3.33 -8.77 15.74
C GLY A 44 -1.94 -8.70 16.36
N GLY A 45 -1.86 -8.91 17.67
CA GLY A 45 -0.61 -9.00 18.38
C GLY A 45 0.10 -7.69 18.69
N GLY A 46 -0.46 -6.55 18.30
CA GLY A 46 0.12 -5.24 18.63
C GLY A 46 1.47 -4.94 17.99
N VAL A 47 1.81 -5.65 16.91
CA VAL A 47 3.09 -5.45 16.24
C VAL A 47 2.99 -4.36 15.18
N GLN A 48 4.07 -3.58 15.05
CA GLN A 48 4.14 -2.47 14.09
C GLN A 48 3.94 -2.93 12.66
N GLN A 49 4.33 -4.15 12.35
CA GLN A 49 4.29 -4.73 11.01
C GLN A 49 2.97 -5.43 10.69
N GLY A 50 1.97 -5.28 11.53
CA GLY A 50 0.70 -5.95 11.35
C GLY A 50 -0.48 -5.01 11.45
N VAL A 51 -1.65 -5.57 11.19
CA VAL A 51 -2.92 -4.87 11.40
C VAL A 51 -3.46 -5.21 12.78
N CYS A 52 -4.13 -4.24 13.40
CA CYS A 52 -4.60 -4.40 14.78
C CYS A 52 -5.80 -5.33 14.87
N SER A 53 -6.71 -5.23 13.94
CA SER A 53 -7.95 -6.00 13.98
C SER A 53 -8.60 -6.03 12.59
N LEU A 54 -9.53 -6.96 12.44
CA LEU A 54 -10.37 -7.06 11.26
C LEU A 54 -11.77 -6.52 11.58
N PRO A 55 -12.51 -6.02 10.62
CA PRO A 55 -12.14 -5.91 9.20
C PRO A 55 -11.21 -4.74 8.91
N VAL A 56 -10.52 -4.82 7.77
CA VAL A 56 -9.68 -3.74 7.28
C VAL A 56 -10.27 -3.18 5.98
N THR A 57 -9.95 -1.93 5.69
CA THR A 57 -10.39 -1.25 4.47
C THR A 57 -9.19 -0.83 3.65
N LEU A 58 -9.17 -1.20 2.38
CA LEU A 58 -8.15 -0.77 1.43
C LEU A 58 -8.68 0.43 0.65
N ARG A 59 -7.89 1.51 0.61
CA ARG A 59 -8.27 2.75 -0.08
C ARG A 59 -7.15 3.27 -0.94
N THR A 60 -7.54 4.00 -2.00
CA THR A 60 -6.62 4.86 -2.74
C THR A 60 -6.66 6.25 -2.13
N ASN A 61 -5.50 6.89 -2.03
CA ASN A 61 -5.37 8.24 -1.49
C ASN A 61 -4.51 9.09 -2.42
N GLU A 62 -4.58 10.41 -2.23
CA GLU A 62 -3.63 11.30 -2.87
C GLU A 62 -2.21 10.96 -2.41
N LEU A 63 -1.29 10.89 -3.38
CA LEU A 63 0.10 10.62 -3.06
C LEU A 63 0.75 11.85 -2.43
N VAL A 64 1.29 11.67 -1.23
CA VAL A 64 2.05 12.68 -0.51
C VAL A 64 3.43 12.12 -0.23
N CYS A 65 4.47 12.79 -0.73
CA CYS A 65 5.85 12.34 -0.56
C CYS A 65 6.54 12.94 0.66
N ASP A 66 6.04 14.06 1.16
CA ASP A 66 6.59 14.72 2.35
C ASP A 66 5.76 14.35 3.56
N THR A 67 6.41 13.82 4.59
CA THR A 67 5.76 13.47 5.86
C THR A 67 6.40 14.27 7.00
N GLU A 68 5.79 14.19 8.19
CA GLU A 68 6.34 14.84 9.38
C GLU A 68 7.75 14.32 9.72
N GLU A 69 8.06 13.09 9.33
CA GLU A 69 9.35 12.47 9.59
C GLU A 69 10.33 12.67 8.43
N GLY A 70 9.94 13.38 7.38
CA GLY A 70 10.77 13.65 6.24
C GLY A 70 10.20 13.12 4.95
N GLN A 71 11.02 13.14 3.92
CA GLN A 71 10.62 12.74 2.58
C GLN A 71 10.69 11.23 2.41
N LEU A 72 9.68 10.65 1.76
CA LEU A 72 9.63 9.21 1.49
C LEU A 72 10.61 8.85 0.38
N SER A 73 11.44 7.85 0.62
CA SER A 73 12.49 7.45 -0.32
C SER A 73 11.91 6.90 -1.62
N GLY A 74 12.38 7.44 -2.74
CA GLY A 74 11.94 6.99 -4.06
C GLY A 74 10.54 7.40 -4.44
N CYS A 75 9.88 8.22 -3.62
CA CYS A 75 8.53 8.71 -3.89
C CYS A 75 8.57 9.86 -4.90
N LYS A 76 7.72 9.78 -5.93
CA LYS A 76 7.61 10.83 -6.95
C LYS A 76 6.15 11.13 -7.21
N ILE A 77 5.78 12.39 -7.09
CA ILE A 77 4.43 12.83 -7.39
C ILE A 77 4.31 12.98 -8.90
N GLY A 78 3.38 12.23 -9.48
CA GLY A 78 3.04 12.33 -10.89
C GLY A 78 1.57 12.67 -11.04
N ARG A 79 1.18 13.07 -12.24
CA ARG A 79 -0.20 13.41 -12.53
C ARG A 79 -1.08 12.16 -12.43
N GLY A 80 -2.06 12.19 -11.52
CA GLY A 80 -2.95 11.08 -11.30
C GLY A 80 -2.37 9.90 -10.54
N THR A 81 -1.14 10.00 -10.04
CA THR A 81 -0.52 8.95 -9.24
C THR A 81 -1.15 8.90 -7.85
N VAL A 82 -1.47 7.69 -7.41
CA VAL A 82 -2.14 7.48 -6.13
C VAL A 82 -1.28 6.65 -5.18
N ALA A 83 -1.54 6.81 -3.90
CA ALA A 83 -1.03 5.95 -2.84
C ALA A 83 -2.16 5.02 -2.38
N LEU A 84 -1.80 4.01 -1.61
CA LEU A 84 -2.75 3.09 -1.00
C LEU A 84 -2.68 3.22 0.51
N SER A 85 -3.78 2.90 1.18
CA SER A 85 -3.78 2.76 2.63
C SER A 85 -4.63 1.57 3.05
N ILE A 86 -4.20 0.92 4.13
CA ILE A 86 -4.97 -0.12 4.81
C ILE A 86 -5.36 0.44 6.15
N GLU A 87 -6.66 0.62 6.36
CA GLU A 87 -7.23 1.15 7.60
C GLU A 87 -7.77 0.00 8.44
N ASP A 88 -7.31 -0.09 9.68
CA ASP A 88 -7.59 -1.21 10.58
C ASP A 88 -8.19 -0.76 11.92
N GLY A 89 -9.14 0.16 11.86
CA GLY A 89 -9.87 0.63 13.02
C GLY A 89 -9.16 1.73 13.76
N ASP A 90 -8.87 1.52 15.04
CA ASP A 90 -8.31 2.55 15.92
C ASP A 90 -6.79 2.72 15.78
N CYS A 91 -6.13 1.84 15.05
CA CYS A 91 -4.69 1.94 14.83
C CYS A 91 -4.38 2.86 13.67
N ASP A 92 -3.15 3.39 13.65
CA ASP A 92 -2.69 4.20 12.54
C ASP A 92 -2.72 3.37 11.25
N PRO A 93 -3.16 3.94 10.13
CA PRO A 93 -3.22 3.19 8.89
C PRO A 93 -1.83 2.82 8.39
N ILE A 94 -1.77 1.70 7.66
CA ILE A 94 -0.58 1.34 6.90
C ILE A 94 -0.67 2.07 5.57
N ASN A 95 0.33 2.91 5.29
CA ASN A 95 0.39 3.69 4.07
C ASN A 95 1.37 3.03 3.10
N LEU A 96 1.00 2.96 1.83
CA LEU A 96 1.82 2.34 0.80
C LEU A 96 1.97 3.28 -0.39
N TYR A 97 3.17 3.31 -0.95
CA TYR A 97 3.44 4.09 -2.14
C TYR A 97 4.41 3.33 -3.03
N TRP A 98 4.42 3.67 -4.31
CA TRP A 98 5.42 3.13 -5.23
C TRP A 98 6.75 3.84 -5.02
N SER A 99 7.79 3.08 -4.70
CA SER A 99 9.14 3.60 -4.61
C SER A 99 9.88 3.35 -5.92
N HIS A 100 10.24 4.41 -6.61
CA HIS A 100 11.02 4.30 -7.84
C HIS A 100 12.45 3.82 -7.57
N GLU A 101 12.91 3.98 -6.34
CA GLU A 101 14.20 3.46 -5.90
C GLU A 101 14.15 1.95 -5.68
N ALA A 102 13.11 1.47 -5.01
CA ALA A 102 12.93 0.05 -4.72
C ALA A 102 12.36 -0.73 -5.90
N GLY A 103 11.70 -0.06 -6.84
CA GLY A 103 11.03 -0.72 -7.97
C GLY A 103 9.78 -1.47 -7.59
N GLY A 104 9.07 -1.04 -6.55
CA GLY A 104 7.87 -1.69 -6.07
C GLY A 104 7.18 -0.87 -5.00
N MET A 105 6.07 -1.41 -4.50
CA MET A 105 5.35 -0.79 -3.39
C MET A 105 6.11 -1.00 -2.09
N VAL A 106 6.18 0.05 -1.29
CA VAL A 106 6.72 -0.01 0.07
C VAL A 106 5.72 0.62 1.02
N TRP A 107 5.78 0.27 2.30
CA TRP A 107 4.81 0.77 3.26
C TRP A 107 5.50 1.50 4.41
N TRP A 108 4.72 2.38 5.03
CA TRP A 108 5.15 3.09 6.23
C TRP A 108 3.95 3.33 7.14
N ARG A 109 4.24 3.61 8.39
CA ARG A 109 3.22 3.87 9.42
C ARG A 109 3.76 4.92 10.40
N ASN A 110 2.88 5.75 10.86
CA ASN A 110 3.23 6.74 11.90
C ASN A 110 3.59 6.07 13.22
#